data_80f570ad9dca07cc3060c49a2a73895e
#
_entry.id   80f570ad9dca07cc3060c49a2a73895e
#
_cell.length_a   1.000
_cell.length_b   1.000
_cell.length_c   1.000
_cell.angle_alpha   90.00
_cell.angle_beta   90.00
_cell.angle_gamma   90.00
#
_symmetry.space_group_name_H-M   'P 1'
#
loop_
_entity.id
_entity.type
_entity.pdbx_description
1 polymer ?
#
loop_
_entity_poly.entity_id
_entity_poly.type
_entity_poly.pdbx_seq_one_letter_code
_entity_poly.pdbx_strand_id
1 'polypeptide(L)'
;NTLRHEGAKYNIFTNSIAPIAATRMTVDLPGFEDSGERLAPELVTPAVVFLCSEQAPNGRIIQAAGGRYYSADVRENVGVDLGTSASVEDIAENIESILDMSESKGILERTPHR
;
A
#
# COMPACT_ATOMS: atom_id res chain seq x y z
N ASN A 1 1.28 4.00 9.74
CA ASN A 1 -0.10 4.38 10.09
C ASN A 1 -0.23 5.07 11.43
N THR A 2 0.71 4.82 12.35
CA THR A 2 0.70 5.53 13.63
C THR A 2 0.86 7.03 13.43
N LEU A 3 1.80 7.44 12.57
CA LEU A 3 2.03 8.85 12.28
C LEU A 3 0.80 9.52 11.64
N ARG A 4 0.04 8.77 10.85
CA ARG A 4 -1.18 9.30 10.26
C ARG A 4 -2.18 9.71 11.33
N HIS A 5 -2.37 8.86 12.32
CA HIS A 5 -3.34 9.12 13.39
C HIS A 5 -2.87 10.20 14.35
N GLU A 6 -1.59 10.15 14.73
CA GLU A 6 -1.05 11.13 15.67
C GLU A 6 -0.96 12.52 15.04
N GLY A 7 -0.52 12.59 13.78
CA GLY A 7 -0.37 13.88 13.10
C GLY A 7 -1.68 14.55 12.80
N ALA A 8 -2.76 13.79 12.57
CA ALA A 8 -4.06 14.36 12.22
C ALA A 8 -4.58 15.31 13.28
N LYS A 9 -4.28 15.06 14.55
CA LYS A 9 -4.67 15.94 15.64
C LYS A 9 -4.09 17.35 15.51
N TYR A 10 -2.99 17.47 14.82
CA TYR A 10 -2.25 18.73 14.64
C TYR A 10 -2.31 19.21 13.19
N ASN A 11 -3.24 18.67 12.41
CA ASN A 11 -3.35 18.98 10.99
C ASN A 11 -2.07 18.65 10.21
N ILE A 12 -1.40 17.56 10.61
CA ILE A 12 -0.21 17.05 9.93
C ILE A 12 -0.58 15.74 9.25
N PHE A 13 -0.40 15.68 7.93
CA PHE A 13 -0.72 14.50 7.14
C PHE A 13 0.55 13.74 6.80
N THR A 14 0.46 12.42 6.87
CA THR A 14 1.60 11.53 6.64
C THR A 14 1.24 10.53 5.56
N ASN A 15 2.05 10.48 4.52
CA ASN A 15 1.86 9.56 3.40
C ASN A 15 3.18 8.90 3.05
N SER A 16 3.11 7.84 2.25
CA SER A 16 4.29 7.14 1.77
C SER A 16 4.30 7.15 0.25
N ILE A 17 5.48 7.19 -0.34
CA ILE A 17 5.63 7.03 -1.77
C ILE A 17 6.50 5.80 -2.04
N ALA A 18 6.09 5.02 -3.04
CA ALA A 18 6.82 3.84 -3.47
C ALA A 18 7.23 4.06 -4.93
N PRO A 19 8.39 4.65 -5.19
CA PRO A 19 8.80 4.98 -6.53
C PRO A 19 9.43 3.79 -7.24
N ILE A 20 9.21 3.72 -8.56
CA ILE A 20 9.95 2.82 -9.44
C ILE A 20 10.59 3.70 -10.49
N ALA A 21 11.90 3.76 -10.51
CA ALA A 21 12.64 4.59 -11.43
C ALA A 21 13.89 3.86 -11.93
N ALA A 22 14.29 4.17 -13.16
CA ALA A 22 15.53 3.64 -13.72
C ALA A 22 16.69 4.44 -13.15
N THR A 23 17.51 3.80 -12.35
CA THR A 23 18.72 4.38 -11.75
C THR A 23 19.88 3.41 -11.98
N ARG A 24 21.08 3.81 -11.55
CA ARG A 24 22.22 2.91 -11.61
C ARG A 24 21.97 1.60 -10.86
N MET A 25 21.13 1.66 -9.83
CA MET A 25 20.86 0.50 -9.00
C MET A 25 19.86 -0.47 -9.62
N THR A 26 19.02 0.01 -10.57
CA THR A 26 17.94 -0.78 -11.13
C THR A 26 18.09 -1.11 -12.61
N VAL A 27 19.00 -0.45 -13.32
CA VAL A 27 19.11 -0.57 -14.77
C VAL A 27 19.42 -2.01 -15.23
N ASP A 28 20.11 -2.78 -14.39
CA ASP A 28 20.49 -4.16 -14.72
C ASP A 28 19.50 -5.19 -14.19
N LEU A 29 18.40 -4.77 -13.57
CA LEU A 29 17.41 -5.69 -13.05
C LEU A 29 16.49 -6.18 -14.17
N PRO A 30 16.03 -7.45 -14.11
CA PRO A 30 15.06 -7.94 -15.09
C PRO A 30 13.80 -7.07 -15.09
N GLY A 31 13.32 -6.76 -16.29
CA GLY A 31 12.12 -5.95 -16.44
C GLY A 31 12.38 -4.46 -16.60
N PHE A 32 13.64 -4.03 -16.47
CA PHE A 32 14.00 -2.61 -16.58
C PHE A 32 14.76 -2.28 -17.87
N GLU A 33 15.15 -3.30 -18.64
CA GLU A 33 16.05 -3.10 -19.77
C GLU A 33 15.49 -2.17 -20.85
N ASP A 34 14.19 -2.23 -21.08
CA ASP A 34 13.54 -1.48 -22.17
C ASP A 34 12.68 -0.34 -21.68
N SER A 35 12.89 0.12 -20.44
CA SER A 35 11.98 1.06 -19.80
C SER A 35 12.62 2.40 -19.47
N GLY A 36 13.81 2.71 -20.02
CA GLY A 36 14.63 3.83 -19.60
C GLY A 36 13.90 5.15 -19.52
N GLU A 37 13.16 5.55 -20.58
CA GLU A 37 12.47 6.84 -20.59
C GLU A 37 11.28 6.86 -19.64
N ARG A 38 10.53 5.77 -19.58
CA ARG A 38 9.32 5.71 -18.77
C ARG A 38 9.61 5.53 -17.29
N LEU A 39 10.83 5.14 -16.95
CA LEU A 39 11.23 4.97 -15.55
C LEU A 39 12.16 6.09 -15.09
N ALA A 40 12.18 7.23 -15.80
CA ALA A 40 13.00 8.36 -15.41
C ALA A 40 12.60 8.88 -14.03
N PRO A 41 13.57 9.24 -13.18
CA PRO A 41 13.26 9.76 -11.83
C PRO A 41 12.37 10.98 -11.84
N GLU A 42 12.42 11.80 -12.88
CA GLU A 42 11.59 13.00 -13.03
C GLU A 42 10.10 12.67 -13.02
N LEU A 43 9.72 11.45 -13.36
CA LEU A 43 8.33 11.04 -13.39
C LEU A 43 7.79 10.73 -11.99
N VAL A 44 8.66 10.63 -11.00
CA VAL A 44 8.26 10.46 -9.58
C VAL A 44 7.96 11.82 -8.95
N THR A 45 8.63 12.86 -9.38
CA THR A 45 8.56 14.19 -8.77
C THR A 45 7.16 14.75 -8.63
N PRO A 46 6.26 14.68 -9.66
CA PRO A 46 4.91 15.22 -9.49
C PRO A 46 4.14 14.61 -8.32
N ALA A 47 4.31 13.31 -8.08
CA ALA A 47 3.64 12.66 -6.96
C ALA A 47 4.16 13.17 -5.62
N VAL A 48 5.48 13.35 -5.51
CA VAL A 48 6.08 13.87 -4.28
C VAL A 48 5.59 15.30 -4.01
N VAL A 49 5.59 16.13 -5.02
CA VAL A 49 5.13 17.52 -4.89
C VAL A 49 3.65 17.57 -4.48
N PHE A 50 2.82 16.72 -5.07
CA PHE A 50 1.40 16.66 -4.71
C PHE A 50 1.23 16.26 -3.25
N LEU A 51 2.00 15.28 -2.78
CA LEU A 51 1.89 14.82 -1.40
C LEU A 51 2.36 15.87 -0.38
N CYS A 52 3.06 16.89 -0.84
CA CYS A 52 3.44 18.03 -0.01
C CYS A 52 2.44 19.18 -0.07
N SER A 53 1.38 19.03 -0.84
CA SER A 53 0.39 20.10 -1.02
C SER A 53 -0.72 20.03 0.03
N GLU A 54 -1.53 21.08 0.08
CA GLU A 54 -2.68 21.10 0.97
C GLU A 54 -3.78 20.12 0.57
N GLN A 55 -3.74 19.63 -0.66
CA GLN A 55 -4.73 18.68 -1.17
C GLN A 55 -4.33 17.22 -0.93
N ALA A 56 -3.20 16.99 -0.28
CA ALA A 56 -2.70 15.65 -0.07
C ALA A 56 -3.65 14.82 0.83
N PRO A 57 -3.77 13.52 0.55
CA PRO A 57 -4.50 12.64 1.46
C PRO A 57 -3.71 12.42 2.75
N ASN A 58 -4.21 11.54 3.59
CA ASN A 58 -3.52 11.17 4.82
C ASN A 58 -3.49 9.65 4.95
N GLY A 59 -2.33 9.11 5.24
CA GLY A 59 -2.17 7.69 5.50
C GLY A 59 -2.24 6.81 4.26
N ARG A 60 -1.87 7.34 3.10
CA ARG A 60 -1.93 6.58 1.85
C ARG A 60 -0.53 6.21 1.37
N ILE A 61 -0.50 5.19 0.53
CA ILE A 61 0.71 4.76 -0.15
C ILE A 61 0.47 4.98 -1.65
N ILE A 62 1.27 5.87 -2.25
CA ILE A 62 1.17 6.15 -3.67
C ILE A 62 2.37 5.53 -4.36
N GLN A 63 2.11 4.74 -5.39
CA GLN A 63 3.15 4.17 -6.22
C GLN A 63 3.29 5.02 -7.48
N ALA A 64 4.52 5.26 -7.88
CA ALA A 64 4.84 6.06 -9.05
C ALA A 64 5.80 5.29 -9.94
N ALA A 65 5.32 4.88 -11.10
CA ALA A 65 6.10 4.04 -12.02
C ALA A 65 5.85 4.49 -13.45
N GLY A 66 6.86 5.13 -14.05
CA GLY A 66 6.84 5.45 -15.47
C GLY A 66 5.69 6.36 -15.90
N GLY A 67 5.32 7.31 -15.06
CA GLY A 67 4.21 8.21 -15.37
C GLY A 67 2.86 7.64 -15.00
N ARG A 68 2.82 6.42 -14.49
CA ARG A 68 1.61 5.81 -13.95
C ARG A 68 1.62 5.93 -12.43
N TYR A 69 0.49 6.39 -11.88
CA TYR A 69 0.37 6.61 -10.44
C TYR A 69 -0.82 5.82 -9.92
N TYR A 70 -0.60 5.08 -8.84
CA TYR A 70 -1.65 4.24 -8.28
C TYR A 70 -1.39 4.04 -6.79
N SER A 71 -2.42 3.65 -6.07
CA SER A 71 -2.27 3.46 -4.63
C SER A 71 -2.13 1.98 -4.29
N ALA A 72 -1.48 1.71 -3.18
CA ALA A 72 -1.43 0.39 -2.57
C ALA A 72 -2.12 0.45 -1.22
N ASP A 73 -2.71 -0.66 -0.82
CA ASP A 73 -3.44 -0.72 0.42
C ASP A 73 -3.27 -2.11 1.03
N VAL A 74 -3.23 -2.18 2.33
CA VAL A 74 -3.24 -3.46 3.05
C VAL A 74 -4.70 -3.73 3.42
N ARG A 75 -5.20 -4.89 3.01
CA ARG A 75 -6.60 -5.24 3.22
C ARG A 75 -6.70 -6.54 4.02
N GLU A 76 -7.78 -6.66 4.75
CA GLU A 76 -8.07 -7.89 5.48
C GLU A 76 -9.53 -8.27 5.25
N ASN A 77 -9.80 -9.56 5.31
CA ASN A 77 -11.17 -10.06 5.22
C ASN A 77 -11.71 -10.36 6.62
N VAL A 78 -12.95 -10.80 6.68
CA VAL A 78 -13.56 -11.21 7.94
C VAL A 78 -12.95 -12.51 8.44
N GLY A 79 -12.58 -13.39 7.51
CA GLY A 79 -12.01 -14.68 7.85
C GLY A 79 -13.03 -15.67 8.39
N VAL A 80 -12.53 -16.68 9.07
CA VAL A 80 -13.36 -17.75 9.62
C VAL A 80 -12.97 -17.96 11.09
N ASP A 81 -13.97 -18.06 11.95
CA ASP A 81 -13.74 -18.34 13.36
C ASP A 81 -13.87 -19.86 13.57
N LEU A 82 -12.77 -20.53 13.85
CA LEU A 82 -12.74 -21.96 14.05
C LEU A 82 -12.66 -22.36 15.56
N GLY A 83 -12.91 -21.38 16.41
CA GLY A 83 -12.87 -21.61 17.84
C GLY A 83 -11.46 -21.69 18.40
N THR A 84 -11.33 -22.14 19.62
CA THR A 84 -10.05 -22.12 20.33
C THR A 84 -9.27 -23.43 20.25
N SER A 85 -9.82 -24.44 19.58
CA SER A 85 -9.21 -25.77 19.47
C SER A 85 -9.00 -26.20 18.02
N ALA A 86 -8.82 -25.24 17.13
CA ALA A 86 -8.65 -25.54 15.71
C ALA A 86 -7.41 -26.37 15.44
N SER A 87 -7.55 -27.39 14.61
CA SER A 87 -6.46 -28.26 14.17
C SER A 87 -5.94 -27.82 12.80
N VAL A 88 -4.82 -28.42 12.38
CA VAL A 88 -4.29 -28.19 11.04
C VAL A 88 -5.33 -28.59 9.98
N GLU A 89 -6.03 -29.69 10.22
CA GLU A 89 -7.06 -30.18 9.30
C GLU A 89 -8.22 -29.20 9.19
N ASP A 90 -8.59 -28.54 10.27
CA ASP A 90 -9.64 -27.52 10.25
C ASP A 90 -9.23 -26.32 9.38
N ILE A 91 -7.98 -25.90 9.48
CA ILE A 91 -7.45 -24.83 8.63
C ILE A 91 -7.48 -25.28 7.17
N ALA A 92 -7.03 -26.48 6.87
CA ALA A 92 -6.99 -26.98 5.50
C ALA A 92 -8.38 -27.07 4.87
N GLU A 93 -9.37 -27.51 5.62
CA GLU A 93 -10.74 -27.61 5.14
C GLU A 93 -11.37 -26.24 4.87
N ASN A 94 -10.89 -25.20 5.54
CA ASN A 94 -11.47 -23.86 5.43
C ASN A 94 -10.55 -22.87 4.70
N ILE A 95 -9.51 -23.36 4.05
CA ILE A 95 -8.49 -22.46 3.49
C ILE A 95 -9.05 -21.50 2.43
N GLU A 96 -9.99 -21.96 1.62
CA GLU A 96 -10.56 -21.08 0.60
C GLU A 96 -11.31 -19.91 1.23
N SER A 97 -12.06 -20.17 2.29
CA SER A 97 -12.77 -19.11 3.01
C SER A 97 -11.82 -18.18 3.74
N ILE A 98 -10.72 -18.74 4.28
CA ILE A 98 -9.71 -17.94 4.96
C ILE A 98 -9.04 -16.95 3.98
N LEU A 99 -8.84 -17.38 2.75
CA LEU A 99 -8.15 -16.57 1.74
C LEU A 99 -9.08 -15.69 0.90
N ASP A 100 -10.38 -15.83 1.06
CA ASP A 100 -11.36 -15.09 0.25
C ASP A 100 -11.36 -13.62 0.62
N MET A 101 -10.92 -12.78 -0.30
CA MET A 101 -10.82 -11.34 -0.11
C MET A 101 -11.96 -10.55 -0.73
N SER A 102 -13.02 -11.23 -1.18
CA SER A 102 -14.13 -10.56 -1.85
C SER A 102 -14.87 -9.55 -0.96
N GLU A 103 -14.87 -9.77 0.35
CA GLU A 103 -15.47 -8.84 1.31
C GLU A 103 -14.41 -8.20 2.21
N SER A 104 -13.25 -7.95 1.66
CA SER A 104 -12.16 -7.33 2.40
C SER A 104 -12.35 -5.83 2.53
N LYS A 105 -11.69 -5.25 3.53
CA LYS A 105 -11.60 -3.80 3.66
C LYS A 105 -10.17 -3.42 4.03
N GLY A 106 -9.78 -2.19 3.69
CA GLY A 106 -8.45 -1.71 4.00
C GLY A 106 -8.27 -1.50 5.50
N ILE A 107 -7.08 -1.76 5.99
CA ILE A 107 -6.81 -1.59 7.42
C ILE A 107 -6.93 -0.13 7.85
N LEU A 108 -6.82 0.81 6.90
CA LEU A 108 -7.01 2.23 7.18
C LEU A 108 -8.46 2.59 7.45
N GLU A 109 -9.39 1.73 7.08
CA GLU A 109 -10.83 1.92 7.31
C GLU A 109 -11.24 1.54 8.73
N ARG A 110 -10.34 0.88 9.45
CA ARG A 110 -10.61 0.48 10.82
C ARG A 110 -10.59 1.69 11.73
N THR A 111 -11.48 1.69 12.71
CA THR A 111 -11.48 2.74 13.72
C THR A 111 -10.17 2.70 14.50
N PRO A 112 -9.48 3.84 14.66
CA PRO A 112 -8.27 3.86 15.46
C PRO A 112 -8.54 3.42 16.89
N HIS A 113 -7.62 2.68 17.44
CA HIS A 113 -7.73 2.29 18.84
C HIS A 113 -7.40 3.43 19.75
N ARG A 114 -8.03 3.44 20.89
CA ARG A 114 -7.79 4.36 21.97
C ARG A 114 -6.99 3.69 23.07
#